data_692ef87b9a562459cdc0a456103e6ebb
#
_entry.id   692ef87b9a562459cdc0a456103e6ebb
#
_cell.length_a   1.000
_cell.length_b   1.000
_cell.length_c   1.000
_cell.angle_alpha   90.00
_cell.angle_beta   90.00
_cell.angle_gamma   90.00
#
_symmetry.space_group_name_H-M   'P 1'
#
loop_
_entity.id
_entity.type
_entity.pdbx_description
1 polymer ?
#
loop_
_entity_poly.entity_id
_entity_poly.type
_entity_poly.pdbx_seq_one_letter_code
_entity_poly.pdbx_strand_id
1 'polypeptide(L)'
;MEMVLPPDTATGGGFELTRVRQFTVFLENRVGRLMALLRALEEDGQHLHALAIEESADAALVRLIVSDPDNAKPDLKRRGFSLSTTEVLCVELPDGDPTPLQSVCQALLAAELNLHYTYPMIRGITGPAIVVYVDDSTLGCRLLFRKGFRILSEKDLGRRPTDDHDDEHDDRGHNGNNR
;
A
#
# COMPACT_ATOMS: atom_id res chain seq x y z
N MET A 1 -10.81 -33.17 16.90
CA MET A 1 -9.39 -33.22 16.54
C MET A 1 -8.86 -31.81 16.63
N GLU A 2 -8.29 -31.53 17.79
CA GLU A 2 -7.85 -30.17 18.18
C GLU A 2 -6.55 -29.88 17.42
N MET A 3 -6.54 -28.87 16.57
CA MET A 3 -5.38 -28.47 15.79
C MET A 3 -4.47 -27.64 16.69
N VAL A 4 -3.51 -28.30 17.33
CA VAL A 4 -2.46 -27.66 18.11
C VAL A 4 -1.60 -26.83 17.17
N LEU A 5 -1.69 -25.51 17.28
CA LEU A 5 -0.78 -24.57 16.63
C LEU A 5 0.64 -24.82 17.18
N PRO A 6 1.67 -24.93 16.33
CA PRO A 6 3.04 -25.03 16.80
C PRO A 6 3.44 -23.73 17.53
N PRO A 7 4.29 -23.84 18.57
CA PRO A 7 4.73 -22.67 19.33
C PRO A 7 5.55 -21.72 18.47
N ASP A 8 5.36 -20.41 18.72
CA ASP A 8 6.13 -19.33 18.15
C ASP A 8 7.64 -19.49 18.47
N THR A 9 8.36 -20.15 17.56
CA THR A 9 9.82 -20.10 17.52
C THR A 9 10.28 -19.37 16.28
N ALA A 10 10.06 -18.07 16.24
CA ALA A 10 10.72 -17.16 15.33
C ALA A 10 11.67 -16.27 16.13
N THR A 11 12.88 -16.76 16.29
CA THR A 11 14.01 -15.97 16.75
C THR A 11 14.34 -14.91 15.70
N GLY A 12 14.14 -13.62 15.99
CA GLY A 12 14.88 -12.53 15.33
C GLY A 12 14.21 -11.79 14.18
N GLY A 13 12.88 -11.67 14.18
CA GLY A 13 12.17 -10.74 13.29
C GLY A 13 10.76 -10.59 13.82
N GLY A 14 10.54 -9.62 14.70
CA GLY A 14 9.21 -9.38 15.27
C GLY A 14 8.21 -9.12 14.15
N PHE A 15 7.13 -9.91 14.09
CA PHE A 15 6.00 -9.63 13.23
C PHE A 15 5.43 -8.27 13.64
N GLU A 16 5.70 -7.25 12.83
CA GLU A 16 5.05 -5.94 12.99
C GLU A 16 3.73 -5.96 12.24
N LEU A 17 2.66 -5.63 12.94
CA LEU A 17 1.35 -5.54 12.32
C LEU A 17 1.33 -4.36 11.36
N THR A 18 1.41 -4.67 10.08
CA THR A 18 1.58 -3.69 9.02
C THR A 18 0.23 -3.37 8.37
N ARG A 19 -0.17 -2.12 8.46
CA ARG A 19 -1.39 -1.58 7.86
C ARG A 19 -1.11 -0.24 7.22
N VAL A 20 -1.91 0.11 6.22
CA VAL A 20 -1.82 1.37 5.51
C VAL A 20 -3.16 2.08 5.58
N ARG A 21 -3.12 3.39 5.82
CA ARG A 21 -4.32 4.23 5.82
C ARG A 21 -4.75 4.54 4.40
N GLN A 22 -5.94 4.11 4.06
CA GLN A 22 -6.65 4.47 2.86
C GLN A 22 -7.62 5.62 3.15
N PHE A 23 -7.62 6.62 2.31
CA PHE A 23 -8.68 7.63 2.31
C PHE A 23 -9.78 7.23 1.35
N THR A 24 -11.02 7.41 1.77
CA THR A 24 -12.18 7.39 0.90
C THR A 24 -12.74 8.80 0.82
N VAL A 25 -12.54 9.46 -0.31
CA VAL A 25 -12.99 10.83 -0.57
C VAL A 25 -14.33 10.78 -1.28
N PHE A 26 -15.28 11.55 -0.78
CA PHE A 26 -16.62 11.69 -1.36
C PHE A 26 -16.60 12.88 -2.32
N LEU A 27 -16.73 12.60 -3.61
CA LEU A 27 -16.80 13.63 -4.64
C LEU A 27 -18.21 13.74 -5.20
N GLU A 28 -18.70 14.96 -5.35
CA GLU A 28 -19.87 15.20 -6.17
C GLU A 28 -19.59 14.75 -7.61
N ASN A 29 -20.55 14.12 -8.26
CA ASN A 29 -20.40 13.68 -9.66
C ASN A 29 -20.47 14.92 -10.61
N ARG A 30 -19.43 15.73 -10.57
CA ARG A 30 -19.26 16.95 -11.39
C ARG A 30 -17.92 16.90 -12.10
N VAL A 31 -17.93 17.39 -13.35
CA VAL A 31 -16.72 17.54 -14.15
C VAL A 31 -15.65 18.32 -13.39
N GLY A 32 -14.42 17.81 -13.38
CA GLY A 32 -13.26 18.46 -12.76
C GLY A 32 -13.05 18.19 -11.27
N ARG A 33 -13.99 17.57 -10.54
CA ARG A 33 -13.82 17.30 -9.11
C ARG A 33 -12.66 16.33 -8.82
N LEU A 34 -12.51 15.28 -9.60
CA LEU A 34 -11.36 14.37 -9.50
C LEU A 34 -10.06 15.10 -9.81
N MET A 35 -10.02 15.92 -10.86
CA MET A 35 -8.83 16.70 -11.20
C MET A 35 -8.46 17.69 -10.06
N ALA A 36 -9.45 18.30 -9.42
CA ALA A 36 -9.19 19.17 -8.26
C ALA A 36 -8.58 18.41 -7.08
N LEU A 37 -9.04 17.17 -6.82
CA LEU A 37 -8.46 16.31 -5.80
C LEU A 37 -7.00 15.95 -6.11
N LEU A 38 -6.72 15.52 -7.36
CA LEU A 38 -5.36 15.14 -7.77
C LEU A 38 -4.39 16.33 -7.72
N ARG A 39 -4.82 17.51 -8.14
CA ARG A 39 -4.03 18.75 -8.03
C ARG A 39 -3.75 19.13 -6.57
N ALA A 40 -4.74 18.99 -5.69
CA ALA A 40 -4.53 19.24 -4.27
C ALA A 40 -3.44 18.34 -3.67
N LEU A 41 -3.42 17.05 -4.03
CA LEU A 41 -2.39 16.12 -3.59
C LEU A 41 -1.01 16.48 -4.17
N GLU A 42 -0.95 16.84 -5.46
CA GLU A 42 0.30 17.22 -6.13
C GLU A 42 0.89 18.52 -5.54
N GLU A 43 0.08 19.55 -5.30
CA GLU A 43 0.50 20.80 -4.68
C GLU A 43 1.04 20.62 -3.27
N ASP A 44 0.51 19.65 -2.53
CA ASP A 44 0.97 19.28 -1.18
C ASP A 44 2.16 18.28 -1.22
N GLY A 45 2.71 17.99 -2.40
CA GLY A 45 3.85 17.09 -2.59
C GLY A 45 3.56 15.62 -2.29
N GLN A 46 2.29 15.23 -2.29
CA GLN A 46 1.89 13.85 -2.05
C GLN A 46 2.11 12.98 -3.29
N HIS A 47 2.65 11.78 -3.06
CA HIS A 47 2.70 10.75 -4.09
C HIS A 47 1.49 9.83 -3.94
N LEU A 48 0.81 9.58 -5.06
CA LEU A 48 -0.33 8.67 -5.12
C LEU A 48 0.16 7.24 -5.39
N HIS A 49 -0.06 6.34 -4.44
CA HIS A 49 0.33 4.93 -4.55
C HIS A 49 -0.79 4.04 -5.07
N ALA A 50 -2.02 4.37 -4.77
CA ALA A 50 -3.17 3.60 -5.22
C ALA A 50 -4.39 4.49 -5.42
N LEU A 51 -5.22 4.16 -6.39
CA LEU A 51 -6.45 4.86 -6.71
C LEU A 51 -7.49 3.86 -7.21
N ALA A 52 -8.69 3.95 -6.64
CA ALA A 52 -9.89 3.30 -7.18
C ALA A 52 -11.06 4.27 -7.12
N ILE A 53 -11.91 4.22 -8.13
CA ILE A 53 -13.10 5.06 -8.22
C ILE A 53 -14.30 4.14 -8.31
N GLU A 54 -15.26 4.36 -7.44
CA GLU A 54 -16.56 3.69 -7.44
C GLU A 54 -17.64 4.74 -7.64
N GLU A 55 -18.37 4.64 -8.73
CA GLU A 55 -19.42 5.58 -9.09
C GLU A 55 -20.75 5.16 -8.48
N SER A 56 -21.45 6.12 -7.92
CA SER A 56 -22.85 6.03 -7.50
C SER A 56 -23.64 7.12 -8.21
N ALA A 57 -24.97 7.06 -8.17
CA ALA A 57 -25.86 7.95 -8.93
C ALA A 57 -25.55 9.43 -8.72
N ASP A 58 -25.27 9.85 -7.49
CA ASP A 58 -25.10 11.26 -7.12
C ASP A 58 -23.68 11.62 -6.66
N ALA A 59 -22.80 10.63 -6.48
CA ALA A 59 -21.47 10.81 -5.94
C ALA A 59 -20.48 9.79 -6.51
N ALA A 60 -19.20 10.14 -6.48
CA ALA A 60 -18.10 9.19 -6.68
C ALA A 60 -17.36 8.97 -5.35
N LEU A 61 -17.09 7.74 -5.02
CA LEU A 61 -16.21 7.35 -3.92
C LEU A 61 -14.82 7.11 -4.50
N VAL A 62 -13.87 7.96 -4.11
CA VAL A 62 -12.48 7.82 -4.55
C VAL A 62 -11.66 7.28 -3.40
N ARG A 63 -11.22 6.02 -3.53
CA ARG A 63 -10.28 5.41 -2.59
C ARG A 63 -8.87 5.70 -3.04
N LEU A 64 -8.03 6.17 -2.14
CA LEU A 64 -6.64 6.49 -2.46
C LEU A 64 -5.70 6.22 -1.28
N ILE A 65 -4.46 5.92 -1.62
CA ILE A 65 -3.34 5.78 -0.70
C ILE A 65 -2.26 6.76 -1.13
N VAL A 66 -1.77 7.53 -0.19
CA VAL A 66 -0.77 8.59 -0.39
C VAL A 66 0.49 8.34 0.45
N SER A 67 1.57 9.01 0.10
CA SER A 67 2.88 8.86 0.76
C SER A 67 2.91 9.36 2.21
N ASP A 68 2.17 10.42 2.52
CA ASP A 68 2.12 11.03 3.84
C ASP A 68 0.67 11.34 4.25
N PRO A 69 -0.03 10.35 4.81
CA PRO A 69 -1.43 10.52 5.21
C PRO A 69 -1.64 11.48 6.38
N ASP A 70 -0.61 11.74 7.21
CA ASP A 70 -0.71 12.66 8.34
C ASP A 70 -0.84 14.11 7.88
N ASN A 71 -0.07 14.51 6.87
CA ASN A 71 -0.16 15.82 6.26
C ASN A 71 -1.30 15.93 5.25
N ALA A 72 -1.54 14.92 4.42
CA ALA A 72 -2.57 14.95 3.39
C ALA A 72 -3.99 15.11 3.95
N LYS A 73 -4.31 14.43 5.07
CA LYS A 73 -5.67 14.45 5.64
C LYS A 73 -6.15 15.84 6.05
N PRO A 74 -5.40 16.61 6.88
CA PRO A 74 -5.82 17.96 7.24
C PRO A 74 -5.87 18.90 6.04
N ASP A 75 -4.97 18.74 5.07
CA ASP A 75 -4.91 19.61 3.89
C ASP A 75 -6.11 19.40 2.96
N LEU A 76 -6.48 18.16 2.69
CA LEU A 76 -7.69 17.84 1.93
C LEU A 76 -8.95 18.37 2.61
N LYS A 77 -9.04 18.26 3.95
CA LYS A 77 -10.17 18.83 4.72
C LYS A 77 -10.23 20.35 4.63
N ARG A 78 -9.10 21.07 4.74
CA ARG A 78 -9.05 22.53 4.57
C ARG A 78 -9.50 22.97 3.18
N ARG A 79 -9.24 22.17 2.15
CA ARG A 79 -9.68 22.39 0.77
C ARG A 79 -11.14 21.98 0.52
N GLY A 80 -11.86 21.56 1.58
CA GLY A 80 -13.28 21.24 1.53
C GLY A 80 -13.60 19.83 1.01
N PHE A 81 -12.63 18.91 0.98
CA PHE A 81 -12.92 17.52 0.67
C PHE A 81 -13.46 16.78 1.88
N SER A 82 -14.58 16.07 1.69
CA SER A 82 -15.15 15.17 2.67
C SER A 82 -14.48 13.82 2.52
N LEU A 83 -13.88 13.29 3.60
CA LEU A 83 -13.18 12.00 3.53
C LEU A 83 -13.27 11.21 4.83
N SER A 84 -13.26 9.89 4.69
CA SER A 84 -13.08 8.93 5.78
C SER A 84 -11.72 8.24 5.65
N THR A 85 -11.29 7.57 6.72
CA THR A 85 -10.03 6.82 6.76
C THR A 85 -10.32 5.38 7.16
N THR A 86 -9.74 4.42 6.43
CA THR A 86 -9.86 2.99 6.69
C THR A 86 -8.47 2.37 6.64
N GLU A 87 -8.18 1.41 7.52
CA GLU A 87 -6.94 0.63 7.47
C GLU A 87 -7.10 -0.54 6.50
N VAL A 88 -6.13 -0.69 5.60
CA VAL A 88 -6.08 -1.73 4.57
C VAL A 88 -4.72 -2.41 4.55
N LEU A 89 -4.64 -3.56 3.88
CA LEU A 89 -3.38 -4.25 3.61
C LEU A 89 -2.91 -3.91 2.18
N CYS A 90 -1.65 -3.57 2.03
CA CYS A 90 -0.99 -3.44 0.73
C CYS A 90 -0.07 -4.64 0.54
N VAL A 91 -0.38 -5.49 -0.44
CA VAL A 91 0.27 -6.79 -0.64
C VAL A 91 1.03 -6.77 -1.96
N GLU A 92 2.34 -6.98 -1.92
CA GLU A 92 3.12 -7.23 -3.14
C GLU A 92 2.82 -8.62 -3.68
N LEU A 93 2.64 -8.67 -4.99
CA LEU A 93 2.39 -9.92 -5.69
C LEU A 93 3.73 -10.56 -6.04
N PRO A 94 3.95 -11.85 -5.70
CA PRO A 94 5.23 -12.50 -5.93
C PRO A 94 5.53 -12.64 -7.43
N ASP A 95 6.76 -12.33 -7.79
CA ASP A 95 7.28 -12.57 -9.13
C ASP A 95 7.32 -14.07 -9.43
N GLY A 96 6.94 -14.44 -10.65
CA GLY A 96 6.95 -15.84 -11.11
C GLY A 96 5.73 -16.67 -10.71
N ASP A 97 4.81 -16.14 -9.91
CA ASP A 97 3.49 -16.77 -9.70
C ASP A 97 2.58 -16.45 -10.91
N PRO A 98 2.11 -17.44 -11.66
CA PRO A 98 1.23 -17.21 -12.80
C PRO A 98 -0.17 -16.70 -12.41
N THR A 99 -0.56 -16.88 -11.14
CA THR A 99 -1.89 -16.54 -10.63
C THR A 99 -1.82 -15.86 -9.25
N PRO A 100 -1.05 -14.77 -9.10
CA PRO A 100 -0.72 -14.21 -7.79
C PRO A 100 -1.95 -13.71 -7.03
N LEU A 101 -2.93 -13.15 -7.71
CA LEU A 101 -4.18 -12.71 -7.10
C LEU A 101 -4.99 -13.90 -6.55
N GLN A 102 -5.02 -15.00 -7.29
CA GLN A 102 -5.68 -16.23 -6.84
C GLN A 102 -5.00 -16.78 -5.58
N SER A 103 -3.68 -16.74 -5.51
CA SER A 103 -2.90 -17.18 -4.35
C SER A 103 -3.23 -16.34 -3.10
N VAL A 104 -3.37 -15.02 -3.24
CA VAL A 104 -3.83 -14.14 -2.15
C VAL A 104 -5.25 -14.52 -1.71
N CYS A 105 -6.19 -14.66 -2.66
CA CYS A 105 -7.58 -15.02 -2.35
C CYS A 105 -7.67 -16.39 -1.67
N GLN A 106 -6.91 -17.38 -2.10
CA GLN A 106 -6.89 -18.70 -1.47
C GLN A 106 -6.34 -18.65 -0.03
N ALA A 107 -5.33 -17.81 0.21
CA ALA A 107 -4.79 -17.62 1.56
C ALA A 107 -5.85 -17.05 2.52
N LEU A 108 -6.61 -16.05 2.07
CA LEU A 108 -7.69 -15.43 2.86
C LEU A 108 -8.87 -16.38 3.06
N LEU A 109 -9.27 -17.08 2.00
CA LEU A 109 -10.38 -18.05 2.04
C LEU A 109 -10.10 -19.21 3.01
N ALA A 110 -8.86 -19.69 3.08
CA ALA A 110 -8.47 -20.75 4.00
C ALA A 110 -8.65 -20.38 5.48
N ALA A 111 -8.80 -19.12 5.80
CA ALA A 111 -9.06 -18.59 7.13
C ALA A 111 -10.48 -17.99 7.27
N GLU A 112 -11.35 -18.27 6.31
CA GLU A 112 -12.73 -17.76 6.28
C GLU A 112 -12.82 -16.22 6.35
N LEU A 113 -11.75 -15.52 5.93
CA LEU A 113 -11.74 -14.07 5.86
C LEU A 113 -12.50 -13.58 4.63
N ASN A 114 -13.42 -12.67 4.86
CA ASN A 114 -14.19 -12.05 3.80
C ASN A 114 -13.41 -10.90 3.15
N LEU A 115 -13.17 -11.01 1.84
CA LEU A 115 -12.58 -9.95 1.03
C LEU A 115 -13.68 -9.00 0.56
N HIS A 116 -13.70 -7.78 1.12
CA HIS A 116 -14.71 -6.77 0.76
C HIS A 116 -14.40 -6.14 -0.60
N TYR A 117 -13.15 -5.74 -0.82
CA TYR A 117 -12.68 -5.23 -2.11
C TYR A 117 -11.17 -5.34 -2.23
N THR A 118 -10.71 -5.32 -3.47
CA THR A 118 -9.30 -5.22 -3.83
C THR A 118 -9.16 -4.38 -5.08
N TYR A 119 -8.05 -3.66 -5.21
CA TYR A 119 -7.70 -2.90 -6.41
C TYR A 119 -6.18 -2.77 -6.54
N PRO A 120 -5.66 -2.59 -7.77
CA PRO A 120 -4.23 -2.50 -7.99
C PRO A 120 -3.65 -1.22 -7.41
N MET A 121 -2.39 -1.29 -6.99
CA MET A 121 -1.57 -0.11 -6.71
C MET A 121 -0.97 0.41 -8.01
N ILE A 122 -0.84 1.73 -8.12
CA ILE A 122 -0.18 2.40 -9.26
C ILE A 122 1.32 2.12 -9.20
N ARG A 123 1.85 2.05 -7.98
CA ARG A 123 3.25 1.72 -7.70
C ARG A 123 3.34 0.79 -6.50
N GLY A 124 3.97 -0.37 -6.68
CA GLY A 124 4.56 -1.17 -5.61
C GLY A 124 5.98 -0.68 -5.31
N ILE A 125 6.69 -1.35 -4.44
CA ILE A 125 8.08 -1.04 -4.10
C ILE A 125 9.04 -1.83 -4.99
N THR A 126 8.85 -3.15 -5.06
CA THR A 126 9.69 -4.05 -5.86
C THR A 126 8.97 -4.63 -7.06
N GLY A 127 7.66 -4.60 -7.10
CA GLY A 127 6.85 -5.20 -8.17
C GLY A 127 5.38 -4.81 -8.10
N PRO A 128 4.51 -5.53 -8.82
CA PRO A 128 3.08 -5.33 -8.76
C PRO A 128 2.55 -5.50 -7.33
N ALA A 129 1.62 -4.66 -6.93
CA ALA A 129 1.01 -4.73 -5.62
C ALA A 129 -0.49 -4.42 -5.69
N ILE A 130 -1.24 -4.92 -4.71
CA ILE A 130 -2.67 -4.71 -4.59
C ILE A 130 -3.03 -4.21 -3.20
N VAL A 131 -4.10 -3.44 -3.13
CA VAL A 131 -4.77 -3.08 -1.90
C VAL A 131 -5.83 -4.14 -1.61
N VAL A 132 -5.89 -4.58 -0.36
CA VAL A 132 -6.82 -5.63 0.11
C VAL A 132 -7.53 -5.12 1.36
N TYR A 133 -8.85 -5.11 1.35
CA TYR A 133 -9.67 -4.81 2.52
C TYR A 133 -10.48 -6.03 2.94
N VAL A 134 -10.25 -6.47 4.16
CA VAL A 134 -10.89 -7.64 4.78
C VAL A 134 -11.53 -7.25 6.11
N ASP A 135 -12.44 -8.07 6.60
CA ASP A 135 -13.13 -7.88 7.89
C ASP A 135 -12.19 -7.92 9.11
N ASP A 136 -11.15 -8.76 9.08
CA ASP A 136 -10.08 -8.80 10.09
C ASP A 136 -8.70 -8.58 9.46
N SER A 137 -8.28 -7.32 9.40
CA SER A 137 -6.96 -6.93 8.86
C SER A 137 -5.79 -7.48 9.67
N THR A 138 -5.97 -7.73 10.98
CA THR A 138 -4.93 -8.32 11.85
C THR A 138 -4.66 -9.77 11.46
N LEU A 139 -5.73 -10.56 11.36
CA LEU A 139 -5.64 -11.95 10.96
C LEU A 139 -5.16 -12.05 9.50
N GLY A 140 -5.71 -11.23 8.60
CA GLY A 140 -5.30 -11.18 7.20
C GLY A 140 -3.81 -10.90 7.03
N CYS A 141 -3.28 -9.90 7.73
CA CYS A 141 -1.86 -9.56 7.73
C CYS A 141 -0.98 -10.75 8.16
N ARG A 142 -1.31 -11.38 9.29
CA ARG A 142 -0.58 -12.56 9.79
C ARG A 142 -0.57 -13.72 8.81
N LEU A 143 -1.72 -14.02 8.22
CA LEU A 143 -1.87 -15.14 7.30
C LEU A 143 -1.10 -14.93 6.01
N LEU A 144 -1.23 -13.76 5.41
CA LEU A 144 -0.50 -13.42 4.19
C LEU A 144 1.01 -13.44 4.44
N PHE A 145 1.47 -12.86 5.55
CA PHE A 145 2.88 -12.90 5.95
C PHE A 145 3.40 -14.35 6.12
N ARG A 146 2.64 -15.20 6.82
CA ARG A 146 3.01 -16.64 7.00
C ARG A 146 3.02 -17.44 5.70
N LYS A 147 2.25 -16.99 4.69
CA LYS A 147 2.26 -17.57 3.34
C LYS A 147 3.39 -17.01 2.46
N GLY A 148 4.22 -16.12 2.98
CA GLY A 148 5.37 -15.56 2.30
C GLY A 148 5.06 -14.31 1.46
N PHE A 149 3.85 -13.73 1.58
CA PHE A 149 3.56 -12.47 0.93
C PHE A 149 4.24 -11.32 1.66
N ARG A 150 4.80 -10.38 0.89
CA ARG A 150 5.30 -9.12 1.43
C ARG A 150 4.15 -8.14 1.59
N ILE A 151 4.02 -7.60 2.80
CA ILE A 151 3.00 -6.61 3.12
C ILE A 151 3.69 -5.28 3.34
N LEU A 152 3.28 -4.27 2.58
CA LEU A 152 3.87 -2.94 2.60
C LEU A 152 3.34 -2.12 3.77
N SER A 153 4.24 -1.38 4.43
CA SER A 153 3.92 -0.42 5.48
C SER A 153 3.82 1.01 4.94
N GLU A 154 3.28 1.93 5.73
CA GLU A 154 3.33 3.36 5.41
C GLU A 154 4.77 3.88 5.29
N LYS A 155 5.72 3.31 6.04
CA LYS A 155 7.15 3.64 5.92
C LYS A 155 7.72 3.23 4.56
N ASP A 156 7.29 2.09 4.04
CA ASP A 156 7.71 1.65 2.70
C ASP A 156 7.17 2.61 1.63
N LEU A 157 5.94 3.08 1.79
CA LEU A 157 5.29 4.00 0.84
C LEU A 157 5.79 5.44 0.96
N GLY A 158 6.28 5.86 2.13
CA GLY A 158 6.87 7.21 2.35
C GLY A 158 8.26 7.39 1.77
N ARG A 159 8.95 6.31 1.36
CA ARG A 159 10.27 6.40 0.73
C ARG A 159 10.17 6.98 -0.68
N ARG A 160 11.00 7.98 -0.97
CA ARG A 160 11.14 8.49 -2.34
C ARG A 160 11.88 7.45 -3.20
N PRO A 161 11.48 7.23 -4.47
CA PRO A 161 12.15 6.28 -5.37
C PRO A 161 13.61 6.61 -5.71
N THR A 162 14.15 7.75 -5.25
CA THR A 162 15.48 8.25 -5.58
C THR A 162 16.55 7.93 -4.52
N ASP A 163 16.19 7.31 -3.40
CA ASP A 163 17.13 7.11 -2.29
C ASP A 163 18.01 5.85 -2.46
N ASP A 164 17.79 5.02 -3.50
CA ASP A 164 18.51 3.75 -3.68
C ASP A 164 19.64 3.80 -4.75
N HIS A 165 19.99 4.99 -5.29
CA HIS A 165 20.98 5.08 -6.40
C HIS A 165 22.30 5.80 -6.09
N ASP A 166 22.56 6.23 -4.84
CA ASP A 166 23.74 7.05 -4.53
C ASP A 166 24.90 6.33 -3.79
N ASP A 167 24.88 5.00 -3.64
CA ASP A 167 25.95 4.27 -2.92
C ASP A 167 26.93 3.47 -3.81
N GLU A 168 26.95 3.67 -5.13
CA GLU A 168 28.09 3.23 -5.94
C GLU A 168 29.07 4.38 -6.18
N HIS A 169 29.78 4.78 -5.14
CA HIS A 169 30.92 5.69 -5.26
C HIS A 169 32.12 4.94 -5.83
N ASP A 170 32.39 5.25 -7.07
CA ASP A 170 33.54 4.87 -7.89
C ASP A 170 34.86 5.19 -7.15
N ASP A 171 35.41 4.21 -6.44
CA ASP A 171 36.79 4.21 -5.98
C ASP A 171 37.69 3.66 -7.08
N ARG A 172 37.87 4.45 -8.15
CA ARG A 172 38.94 4.23 -9.10
C ARG A 172 40.16 5.07 -8.72
N GLY A 173 41.06 4.41 -7.97
CA GLY A 173 42.34 4.89 -7.59
C GLY A 173 43.12 5.59 -8.71
N HIS A 174 43.45 6.82 -8.44
CA HIS A 174 44.44 7.59 -9.17
C HIS A 174 45.85 7.06 -8.81
N ASN A 175 46.33 6.12 -9.58
CA ASN A 175 47.74 5.69 -9.46
C ASN A 175 48.60 6.61 -10.31
N GLY A 176 49.17 7.59 -9.65
CA GLY A 176 50.21 8.43 -10.22
C GLY A 176 51.49 7.62 -10.48
N ASN A 177 51.98 7.64 -11.68
CA ASN A 177 53.37 7.26 -11.94
C ASN A 177 54.10 8.43 -12.55
N ASN A 178 55.13 8.81 -11.77
CA ASN A 178 56.13 9.76 -12.03
C ASN A 178 57.21 9.15 -12.98
N ARG A 179 57.46 9.76 -14.12
CA ARG A 179 58.83 9.92 -14.70
C ARG A 179 58.81 10.91 -15.85
#